data_6ffe31251a160ee01d0f355084ec3344
#
_entry.id   6ffe31251a160ee01d0f355084ec3344
#
_cell.length_a   1.000
_cell.length_b   1.000
_cell.length_c   1.000
_cell.angle_alpha   90.00
_cell.angle_beta   90.00
_cell.angle_gamma   90.00
#
_symmetry.space_group_name_H-M   'P 1'
#
loop_
_entity.id
_entity.type
_entity.pdbx_description
1 polymer ?
#
loop_
_entity_poly.entity_id
_entity_poly.type
_entity_poly.pdbx_seq_one_letter_code
_entity_poly.pdbx_strand_id
1 'polypeptide(L)'
;GDETGTVVIPTTLNSAGCDRQKMEEMEILWPDFLEQQFEIVQAYDQLGIEATLSCTPYDRGIEIEGEVASWAESNAVCYSNTWTSLITNRESGLSALATALTGFAPAWGLHLESNRKPNIRVVVKCELETLSDYSILGDWIGKNAKPEWDLPFGPMPFVQGLDDYISFARKKALTAAAANYGTPMMWVDGHTEPPEDSIDWQGVLTFTKEDLDERYQELGPRGQVDLVVIGCPQASLEEMRTTAAALRTHMEFGESVPNQRLWVFTSQENYALAEADGTISILEEAGSLVLVDTCPEVTPYNREKYNHLLTNSMKAEHYLTSGLNRIPTSVASIQECVRHAIDPHLAKGPTPLLIQASHGGQKSSK
;
A
#
# COMPACT_ATOMS: atom_id res chain seq x y z
N GLY A 1 -35.96 -22.16 5.03
CA GLY A 1 -35.01 -21.99 6.10
C GLY A 1 -33.71 -21.43 5.52
N ASP A 2 -33.37 -20.25 5.97
CA ASP A 2 -32.16 -19.57 5.53
C ASP A 2 -30.96 -20.21 6.23
N GLU A 3 -30.39 -21.24 5.64
CA GLU A 3 -29.04 -21.68 5.99
C GLU A 3 -28.10 -20.70 5.33
N THR A 4 -27.79 -19.60 6.03
CA THR A 4 -26.67 -18.74 5.67
C THR A 4 -25.40 -19.57 5.78
N GLY A 5 -24.70 -19.77 4.65
CA GLY A 5 -23.39 -20.42 4.66
C GLY A 5 -22.46 -19.66 5.61
N THR A 6 -21.58 -20.39 6.31
CA THR A 6 -20.50 -19.79 7.10
C THR A 6 -19.17 -20.14 6.51
N VAL A 7 -18.18 -19.28 6.68
CA VAL A 7 -16.81 -19.60 6.27
C VAL A 7 -16.25 -20.76 7.08
N VAL A 8 -15.46 -21.60 6.43
CA VAL A 8 -14.92 -22.84 7.03
C VAL A 8 -13.43 -22.73 7.35
N ILE A 9 -12.81 -21.61 6.96
CA ILE A 9 -11.41 -21.26 7.26
C ILE A 9 -11.33 -19.85 7.84
N PRO A 10 -10.29 -19.53 8.65
CA PRO A 10 -10.08 -18.18 9.15
C PRO A 10 -10.02 -17.18 8.01
N THR A 11 -10.86 -16.15 8.08
CA THR A 11 -11.00 -15.17 7.00
C THR A 11 -11.16 -13.78 7.60
N THR A 12 -10.47 -12.80 7.03
CA THR A 12 -10.50 -11.39 7.45
C THR A 12 -11.04 -10.51 6.34
N LEU A 13 -11.58 -9.35 6.71
CA LEU A 13 -12.13 -8.37 5.78
C LEU A 13 -11.17 -7.20 5.57
N ASN A 14 -11.03 -6.78 4.31
CA ASN A 14 -10.22 -5.61 3.92
C ASN A 14 -10.88 -4.28 4.34
N SER A 15 -10.15 -3.16 4.18
CA SER A 15 -10.53 -1.82 4.62
C SER A 15 -11.89 -1.36 4.09
N ALA A 16 -12.63 -0.65 4.94
CA ALA A 16 -13.86 0.07 4.60
C ALA A 16 -13.55 1.49 4.07
N GLY A 17 -14.55 2.21 3.57
CA GLY A 17 -14.39 3.57 3.01
C GLY A 17 -14.20 4.66 4.05
N CYS A 18 -14.42 4.40 5.33
CA CYS A 18 -14.19 5.37 6.39
C CYS A 18 -13.91 4.70 7.73
N ASP A 19 -13.31 5.48 8.63
CA ASP A 19 -13.33 5.21 10.05
C ASP A 19 -14.73 5.54 10.61
N ARG A 20 -15.41 4.54 11.13
CA ARG A 20 -16.79 4.67 11.61
C ARG A 20 -16.92 5.66 12.78
N GLN A 21 -15.89 5.80 13.59
CA GLN A 21 -15.90 6.66 14.77
C GLN A 21 -15.52 8.11 14.44
N LYS A 22 -14.84 8.32 13.31
CA LYS A 22 -14.29 9.63 12.89
C LYS A 22 -14.89 10.15 11.57
N MET A 23 -16.10 9.72 11.24
CA MET A 23 -16.80 10.11 10.00
C MET A 23 -16.99 11.63 9.87
N GLU A 24 -17.29 12.29 10.98
CA GLU A 24 -17.50 13.74 11.00
C GLU A 24 -16.19 14.49 10.73
N GLU A 25 -15.09 14.05 11.37
CA GLU A 25 -13.75 14.64 11.18
C GLU A 25 -13.22 14.41 9.76
N MET A 26 -13.59 13.28 9.13
CA MET A 26 -13.26 12.99 7.74
C MET A 26 -14.09 13.83 6.74
N GLU A 27 -15.12 14.55 7.20
CA GLU A 27 -16.01 15.40 6.37
C GLU A 27 -16.61 14.64 5.17
N ILE A 28 -17.08 13.42 5.39
CA ILE A 28 -17.60 12.58 4.30
C ILE A 28 -18.96 13.07 3.84
N LEU A 29 -19.06 13.36 2.55
CA LEU A 29 -20.26 13.99 1.94
C LEU A 29 -21.39 13.01 1.61
N TRP A 30 -21.17 11.70 1.71
CA TRP A 30 -22.14 10.67 1.31
C TRP A 30 -22.46 9.71 2.47
N PRO A 31 -23.20 10.14 3.50
CA PRO A 31 -23.50 9.29 4.65
C PRO A 31 -24.29 8.03 4.26
N ASP A 32 -25.22 8.10 3.32
CA ASP A 32 -26.02 6.94 2.88
C ASP A 32 -25.16 5.83 2.25
N PHE A 33 -24.10 6.20 1.52
CA PHE A 33 -23.13 5.25 0.97
C PHE A 33 -22.40 4.49 2.07
N LEU A 34 -22.07 5.19 3.14
CA LEU A 34 -21.37 4.59 4.28
C LEU A 34 -22.26 3.67 5.10
N GLU A 35 -23.55 4.03 5.28
CA GLU A 35 -24.52 3.11 5.90
C GLU A 35 -24.61 1.79 5.14
N GLN A 36 -24.75 1.84 3.81
CA GLN A 36 -24.77 0.65 2.96
C GLN A 36 -23.47 -0.16 3.06
N GLN A 37 -22.32 0.49 3.16
CA GLN A 37 -21.05 -0.21 3.34
C GLN A 37 -20.97 -0.95 4.66
N PHE A 38 -21.46 -0.36 5.75
CA PHE A 38 -21.49 -1.04 7.05
C PHE A 38 -22.52 -2.16 7.12
N GLU A 39 -23.64 -2.06 6.38
CA GLU A 39 -24.55 -3.20 6.18
C GLU A 39 -23.84 -4.38 5.50
N ILE A 40 -22.99 -4.11 4.50
CA ILE A 40 -22.17 -5.12 3.83
C ILE A 40 -21.15 -5.74 4.82
N VAL A 41 -20.49 -4.93 5.63
CA VAL A 41 -19.54 -5.41 6.66
C VAL A 41 -20.26 -6.34 7.65
N GLN A 42 -21.46 -5.97 8.11
CA GLN A 42 -22.29 -6.81 8.98
C GLN A 42 -22.69 -8.12 8.31
N ALA A 43 -23.00 -8.10 7.01
CA ALA A 43 -23.32 -9.32 6.26
C ALA A 43 -22.12 -10.27 6.18
N TYR A 44 -20.91 -9.75 6.02
CA TYR A 44 -19.69 -10.56 6.08
C TYR A 44 -19.40 -11.11 7.47
N ASP A 45 -19.64 -10.33 8.53
CA ASP A 45 -19.51 -10.78 9.91
C ASP A 45 -20.49 -11.93 10.23
N GLN A 46 -21.72 -11.86 9.73
CA GLN A 46 -22.70 -12.95 9.84
C GLN A 46 -22.28 -14.25 9.14
N LEU A 47 -21.41 -14.17 8.14
CA LEU A 47 -20.76 -15.33 7.51
C LEU A 47 -19.60 -15.89 8.34
N GLY A 48 -19.23 -15.23 9.44
CA GLY A 48 -18.09 -15.60 10.28
C GLY A 48 -16.76 -15.04 9.80
N ILE A 49 -16.78 -14.00 8.95
CA ILE A 49 -15.59 -13.28 8.49
C ILE A 49 -15.24 -12.20 9.51
N GLU A 50 -14.03 -12.22 10.03
CA GLU A 50 -13.56 -11.24 11.00
C GLU A 50 -13.41 -9.86 10.34
N ALA A 51 -14.17 -8.88 10.80
CA ALA A 51 -14.14 -7.51 10.27
C ALA A 51 -12.92 -6.73 10.81
N THR A 52 -11.73 -7.17 10.46
CA THR A 52 -10.47 -6.48 10.81
C THR A 52 -10.29 -5.18 10.07
N LEU A 53 -10.97 -5.00 8.95
CA LEU A 53 -10.94 -3.82 8.07
C LEU A 53 -9.52 -3.34 7.77
N SER A 54 -8.63 -4.31 7.54
CA SER A 54 -7.21 -4.07 7.32
C SER A 54 -6.74 -4.57 5.94
N CYS A 55 -5.97 -3.73 5.24
CA CYS A 55 -5.29 -4.09 4.00
C CYS A 55 -3.90 -4.73 4.24
N THR A 56 -3.50 -4.90 5.51
CA THR A 56 -2.22 -5.50 5.90
C THR A 56 -2.41 -6.72 6.80
N PRO A 57 -3.06 -7.81 6.31
CA PRO A 57 -3.34 -8.98 7.13
C PRO A 57 -2.08 -9.66 7.68
N TYR A 58 -0.93 -9.37 7.10
CA TYR A 58 0.39 -9.86 7.52
C TYR A 58 1.03 -9.01 8.64
N ASP A 59 0.43 -7.89 9.04
CA ASP A 59 0.93 -6.96 10.08
C ASP A 59 0.05 -7.03 11.34
N ARG A 60 -0.26 -8.26 11.79
CA ARG A 60 -1.12 -8.48 12.96
C ARG A 60 -0.35 -9.03 14.18
N GLY A 61 0.99 -9.00 14.14
CA GLY A 61 1.81 -9.62 15.18
C GLY A 61 1.69 -11.14 15.26
N ILE A 62 1.11 -11.76 14.25
CA ILE A 62 0.99 -13.21 14.10
C ILE A 62 2.06 -13.65 13.11
N GLU A 63 2.89 -14.61 13.48
CA GLU A 63 3.78 -15.26 12.52
C GLU A 63 2.92 -15.99 11.47
N ILE A 64 3.05 -15.55 10.21
CA ILE A 64 2.36 -16.18 9.09
C ILE A 64 3.32 -17.24 8.55
N GLU A 65 3.14 -18.47 8.99
CA GLU A 65 3.94 -19.61 8.53
C GLU A 65 3.18 -20.49 7.54
N GLY A 66 3.89 -20.85 6.51
CA GLY A 66 3.94 -22.11 5.77
C GLY A 66 2.67 -22.71 5.20
N GLU A 67 1.59 -21.95 4.87
CA GLU A 67 0.41 -22.51 4.25
C GLU A 67 -0.06 -21.72 3.02
N VAL A 68 -1.09 -22.21 2.39
CA VAL A 68 -1.73 -21.57 1.22
C VAL A 68 -2.84 -20.67 1.69
N ALA A 69 -2.89 -19.44 1.18
CA ALA A 69 -3.98 -18.50 1.39
C ALA A 69 -4.63 -18.09 0.07
N SER A 70 -5.78 -17.43 0.17
CA SER A 70 -6.49 -16.82 -0.96
C SER A 70 -6.72 -15.34 -0.67
N TRP A 71 -5.70 -14.53 -0.91
CA TRP A 71 -5.73 -13.10 -0.64
C TRP A 71 -6.07 -12.28 -1.88
N ALA A 72 -6.98 -11.32 -1.73
CA ALA A 72 -7.40 -10.42 -2.80
C ALA A 72 -6.67 -9.07 -2.78
N GLU A 73 -6.04 -8.69 -1.67
CA GLU A 73 -5.29 -7.44 -1.55
C GLU A 73 -3.91 -7.55 -2.21
N SER A 74 -3.65 -6.73 -3.22
CA SER A 74 -2.44 -6.84 -4.05
C SER A 74 -1.13 -6.68 -3.28
N ASN A 75 -1.08 -5.77 -2.31
CA ASN A 75 0.09 -5.60 -1.46
C ASN A 75 0.34 -6.83 -0.57
N ALA A 76 -0.72 -7.40 -0.02
CA ALA A 76 -0.63 -8.57 0.83
C ALA A 76 -0.13 -9.79 0.06
N VAL A 77 -0.59 -9.96 -1.18
CA VAL A 77 -0.11 -11.01 -2.10
C VAL A 77 1.38 -10.88 -2.35
N CYS A 78 1.84 -9.70 -2.77
CA CYS A 78 3.25 -9.48 -3.08
C CYS A 78 4.13 -9.58 -1.84
N TYR A 79 3.70 -9.02 -0.70
CA TYR A 79 4.42 -9.10 0.56
C TYR A 79 4.59 -10.54 1.02
N SER A 80 3.49 -11.28 1.11
CA SER A 80 3.49 -12.65 1.60
C SER A 80 4.36 -13.57 0.74
N ASN A 81 4.13 -13.58 -0.57
CA ASN A 81 4.91 -14.40 -1.49
C ASN A 81 6.40 -14.06 -1.51
N THR A 82 6.79 -12.84 -1.14
CA THR A 82 8.19 -12.39 -1.13
C THR A 82 8.87 -12.67 0.21
N TRP A 83 8.23 -12.33 1.33
CA TRP A 83 8.89 -12.21 2.63
C TRP A 83 8.51 -13.28 3.65
N THR A 84 7.50 -14.09 3.34
CA THR A 84 7.00 -15.14 4.22
C THR A 84 6.98 -16.49 3.51
N SER A 85 6.68 -17.54 4.26
CA SER A 85 6.45 -18.88 3.68
C SER A 85 5.00 -19.09 3.20
N LEU A 86 4.09 -18.17 3.50
CA LEU A 86 2.70 -18.22 3.04
C LEU A 86 2.60 -17.95 1.55
N ILE A 87 1.95 -18.86 0.83
CA ILE A 87 1.76 -18.79 -0.63
C ILE A 87 0.33 -18.37 -0.94
N THR A 88 0.16 -17.41 -1.84
CA THR A 88 -1.14 -16.96 -2.29
C THR A 88 -1.13 -16.56 -3.77
N ASN A 89 -2.22 -16.85 -4.48
CA ASN A 89 -2.49 -16.21 -5.76
C ASN A 89 -2.93 -14.76 -5.54
N ARG A 90 -2.97 -13.99 -6.61
CA ARG A 90 -3.67 -12.72 -6.68
C ARG A 90 -5.14 -12.99 -6.97
N GLU A 91 -5.92 -13.20 -5.93
CA GLU A 91 -7.33 -13.54 -6.02
C GLU A 91 -8.22 -12.30 -6.25
N SER A 92 -9.43 -12.52 -6.74
CA SER A 92 -10.51 -11.54 -6.63
C SER A 92 -11.21 -11.68 -5.28
N GLY A 93 -11.97 -10.66 -4.86
CA GLY A 93 -12.79 -10.77 -3.65
C GLY A 93 -13.78 -11.95 -3.73
N LEU A 94 -14.32 -12.25 -4.91
CA LEU A 94 -15.25 -13.37 -5.12
C LEU A 94 -14.55 -14.73 -5.04
N SER A 95 -13.37 -14.90 -5.61
CA SER A 95 -12.64 -16.16 -5.52
C SER A 95 -12.09 -16.40 -4.10
N ALA A 96 -11.67 -15.35 -3.41
CA ALA A 96 -11.29 -15.43 -2.00
C ALA A 96 -12.47 -15.85 -1.11
N LEU A 97 -13.65 -15.25 -1.32
CA LEU A 97 -14.87 -15.64 -0.61
C LEU A 97 -15.26 -17.09 -0.91
N ALA A 98 -15.18 -17.54 -2.17
CA ALA A 98 -15.45 -18.94 -2.52
C ALA A 98 -14.49 -19.89 -1.80
N THR A 99 -13.21 -19.54 -1.69
CA THR A 99 -12.23 -20.30 -0.88
C THR A 99 -12.61 -20.31 0.59
N ALA A 100 -13.02 -19.17 1.15
CA ALA A 100 -13.43 -19.05 2.54
C ALA A 100 -14.64 -19.97 2.88
N LEU A 101 -15.63 -20.05 1.97
CA LEU A 101 -16.82 -20.86 2.13
C LEU A 101 -16.60 -22.36 1.90
N THR A 102 -15.63 -22.73 1.04
CA THR A 102 -15.41 -24.12 0.65
C THR A 102 -14.21 -24.78 1.33
N GLY A 103 -13.26 -23.99 1.82
CA GLY A 103 -11.97 -24.47 2.33
C GLY A 103 -10.97 -24.93 1.25
N PHE A 104 -11.27 -24.64 -0.02
CA PHE A 104 -10.43 -25.08 -1.14
C PHE A 104 -10.02 -23.91 -2.03
N ALA A 105 -8.72 -23.82 -2.33
CA ALA A 105 -8.17 -22.96 -3.37
C ALA A 105 -7.75 -23.80 -4.59
N PRO A 106 -7.82 -23.27 -5.82
CA PRO A 106 -7.31 -23.98 -7.00
C PRO A 106 -5.82 -24.25 -6.90
N ALA A 107 -5.39 -25.46 -7.20
CA ALA A 107 -3.97 -25.82 -7.36
C ALA A 107 -3.44 -25.27 -8.69
N TRP A 108 -3.30 -23.94 -8.78
CA TRP A 108 -2.96 -23.19 -9.98
C TRP A 108 -2.18 -21.92 -9.63
N GLY A 109 -1.54 -21.31 -10.64
CA GLY A 109 -0.86 -20.04 -10.48
C GLY A 109 0.31 -20.13 -9.51
N LEU A 110 0.43 -19.18 -8.61
CA LEU A 110 1.53 -19.09 -7.63
C LEU A 110 1.44 -20.15 -6.52
N HIS A 111 0.32 -20.86 -6.40
CA HIS A 111 0.24 -22.03 -5.54
C HIS A 111 1.15 -23.20 -6.00
N LEU A 112 1.60 -23.14 -7.26
CA LEU A 112 2.54 -24.11 -7.82
C LEU A 112 3.96 -23.53 -7.81
N GLU A 113 4.89 -24.19 -7.14
CA GLU A 113 6.29 -23.79 -7.04
C GLU A 113 6.94 -23.59 -8.42
N SER A 114 6.59 -24.42 -9.40
CA SER A 114 7.08 -24.31 -10.78
C SER A 114 6.81 -22.95 -11.44
N ASN A 115 5.79 -22.20 -10.97
CA ASN A 115 5.40 -20.91 -11.50
C ASN A 115 6.03 -19.72 -10.75
N ARG A 116 6.83 -19.98 -9.73
CA ARG A 116 7.46 -18.96 -8.88
C ARG A 116 8.90 -18.65 -9.25
N LYS A 117 9.32 -19.06 -10.43
CA LYS A 117 10.71 -18.90 -10.91
C LYS A 117 11.02 -17.45 -11.25
N PRO A 118 12.18 -16.90 -10.80
CA PRO A 118 12.60 -15.57 -11.22
C PRO A 118 12.89 -15.54 -12.72
N ASN A 119 12.55 -14.42 -13.35
CA ASN A 119 12.71 -14.25 -14.80
C ASN A 119 13.41 -12.94 -15.19
N ILE A 120 13.43 -11.95 -14.31
CA ILE A 120 14.10 -10.67 -14.54
C ILE A 120 15.05 -10.38 -13.37
N ARG A 121 16.30 -10.08 -13.69
CA ARG A 121 17.27 -9.63 -12.69
C ARG A 121 17.21 -8.12 -12.54
N VAL A 122 17.10 -7.61 -11.31
CA VAL A 122 17.14 -6.20 -10.98
C VAL A 122 18.36 -5.93 -10.11
N VAL A 123 19.25 -5.06 -10.55
CA VAL A 123 20.46 -4.68 -9.80
C VAL A 123 20.29 -3.25 -9.30
N VAL A 124 20.23 -3.06 -7.98
CA VAL A 124 20.18 -1.75 -7.32
C VAL A 124 21.59 -1.26 -7.10
N LYS A 125 21.90 -0.04 -7.58
CA LYS A 125 23.23 0.58 -7.52
C LYS A 125 23.25 1.92 -6.79
N CYS A 126 22.29 2.15 -5.91
CA CYS A 126 22.26 3.32 -5.04
C CYS A 126 21.83 2.92 -3.63
N GLU A 127 22.20 3.72 -2.65
CA GLU A 127 21.69 3.58 -1.30
C GLU A 127 20.23 4.05 -1.23
N LEU A 128 19.42 3.36 -0.42
CA LEU A 128 18.02 3.67 -0.16
C LEU A 128 17.89 4.04 1.33
N GLU A 129 17.65 5.30 1.61
CA GLU A 129 17.68 5.84 2.97
C GLU A 129 16.29 5.84 3.62
N THR A 130 15.25 6.18 2.85
CA THR A 130 13.90 6.41 3.36
C THR A 130 12.92 5.32 2.93
N LEU A 131 11.77 5.23 3.59
CA LEU A 131 10.67 4.35 3.17
C LEU A 131 10.18 4.68 1.75
N SER A 132 10.18 5.95 1.40
CA SER A 132 9.77 6.41 0.06
C SER A 132 10.75 5.95 -1.02
N ASP A 133 12.03 5.82 -0.73
CA ASP A 133 13.01 5.29 -1.69
C ASP A 133 12.70 3.83 -2.04
N TYR A 134 12.39 3.01 -1.02
CA TYR A 134 11.94 1.63 -1.24
C TYR A 134 10.61 1.57 -2.00
N SER A 135 9.69 2.50 -1.72
CA SER A 135 8.43 2.60 -2.47
C SER A 135 8.67 2.98 -3.93
N ILE A 136 9.58 3.93 -4.20
CA ILE A 136 9.97 4.33 -5.56
C ILE A 136 10.66 3.17 -6.30
N LEU A 137 11.56 2.45 -5.63
CA LEU A 137 12.17 1.26 -6.22
C LEU A 137 11.10 0.22 -6.61
N GLY A 138 10.13 -0.03 -5.75
CA GLY A 138 9.01 -0.94 -6.04
C GLY A 138 8.19 -0.49 -7.26
N ASP A 139 7.84 0.77 -7.34
CA ASP A 139 7.14 1.37 -8.49
C ASP A 139 7.97 1.24 -9.77
N TRP A 140 9.27 1.53 -9.69
CA TRP A 140 10.18 1.41 -10.82
C TRP A 140 10.30 -0.04 -11.30
N ILE A 141 10.42 -1.01 -10.37
CA ILE A 141 10.42 -2.45 -10.70
C ILE A 141 9.12 -2.83 -11.41
N GLY A 142 7.98 -2.48 -10.83
CA GLY A 142 6.68 -2.82 -11.42
C GLY A 142 6.48 -2.24 -12.82
N LYS A 143 7.00 -1.04 -13.08
CA LYS A 143 6.94 -0.39 -14.39
C LYS A 143 7.87 -1.00 -15.42
N ASN A 144 9.07 -1.36 -15.03
CA ASN A 144 10.15 -1.74 -15.95
C ASN A 144 10.34 -3.25 -16.07
N ALA A 145 10.01 -4.04 -15.05
CA ALA A 145 10.09 -5.48 -15.10
C ALA A 145 8.94 -6.08 -15.93
N LYS A 146 8.89 -5.70 -17.21
CA LYS A 146 7.93 -6.21 -18.17
C LYS A 146 8.67 -7.10 -19.15
N PRO A 147 8.49 -8.43 -19.07
CA PRO A 147 9.01 -9.31 -20.11
C PRO A 147 8.36 -9.01 -21.44
N GLU A 148 9.09 -9.22 -22.54
CA GLU A 148 8.58 -9.00 -23.89
C GLU A 148 7.45 -9.95 -24.28
N TRP A 149 7.21 -10.98 -23.50
CA TRP A 149 6.18 -11.97 -23.68
C TRP A 149 5.16 -11.99 -22.55
N ASP A 150 3.96 -12.36 -22.91
CA ASP A 150 2.84 -12.48 -21.99
C ASP A 150 3.09 -13.62 -20.97
N LEU A 151 3.51 -13.25 -19.76
CA LEU A 151 3.69 -14.19 -18.67
C LEU A 151 2.36 -14.37 -17.94
N PRO A 152 1.86 -15.60 -17.84
CA PRO A 152 0.54 -15.87 -17.27
C PRO A 152 0.40 -15.44 -15.79
N PHE A 153 1.54 -15.27 -15.08
CA PHE A 153 1.55 -14.93 -13.65
C PHE A 153 2.26 -13.61 -13.36
N GLY A 154 2.64 -12.85 -14.38
CA GLY A 154 3.36 -11.58 -14.26
C GLY A 154 4.87 -11.71 -14.09
N PRO A 155 5.56 -10.57 -13.96
CA PRO A 155 7.01 -10.54 -13.76
C PRO A 155 7.37 -11.05 -12.37
N MET A 156 8.48 -11.80 -12.27
CA MET A 156 9.06 -12.28 -11.02
C MET A 156 10.50 -11.80 -10.92
N PRO A 157 10.70 -10.58 -10.39
CA PRO A 157 12.02 -10.00 -10.27
C PRO A 157 12.89 -10.75 -9.25
N PHE A 158 14.20 -10.82 -9.53
CA PHE A 158 15.24 -11.12 -8.55
C PHE A 158 16.04 -9.84 -8.29
N VAL A 159 15.87 -9.27 -7.10
CA VAL A 159 16.41 -7.98 -6.71
C VAL A 159 17.72 -8.17 -5.96
N GLN A 160 18.79 -7.52 -6.40
CA GLN A 160 20.12 -7.58 -5.82
C GLN A 160 20.62 -6.18 -5.45
N GLY A 161 21.45 -6.08 -4.41
CA GLY A 161 22.09 -4.83 -3.99
C GLY A 161 21.25 -4.05 -2.98
N LEU A 162 20.33 -4.69 -2.28
CA LEU A 162 19.67 -4.13 -1.09
C LEU A 162 20.51 -4.38 0.16
N ASP A 163 20.23 -3.64 1.23
CA ASP A 163 20.89 -3.77 2.52
C ASP A 163 20.70 -5.18 3.13
N ASP A 164 21.67 -5.63 3.92
CA ASP A 164 21.60 -6.90 4.67
C ASP A 164 20.42 -6.90 5.68
N TYR A 165 19.98 -5.73 6.12
CA TYR A 165 18.82 -5.57 6.99
C TYR A 165 17.80 -4.63 6.35
N ILE A 166 16.63 -5.16 6.08
CA ILE A 166 15.48 -4.41 5.58
C ILE A 166 14.36 -4.47 6.63
N SER A 167 13.97 -3.32 7.17
CA SER A 167 12.89 -3.26 8.17
C SER A 167 11.54 -3.70 7.58
N PHE A 168 10.59 -4.04 8.46
CA PHE A 168 9.23 -4.41 8.05
C PHE A 168 8.58 -3.34 7.16
N ALA A 169 8.66 -2.07 7.54
CA ALA A 169 8.08 -0.98 6.77
C ALA A 169 8.72 -0.82 5.39
N ARG A 170 10.04 -1.00 5.27
CA ARG A 170 10.75 -0.98 3.99
C ARG A 170 10.34 -2.14 3.07
N LYS A 171 10.23 -3.36 3.63
CA LYS A 171 9.72 -4.54 2.93
C LYS A 171 8.31 -4.31 2.38
N LYS A 172 7.43 -3.76 3.22
CA LYS A 172 6.05 -3.39 2.87
C LYS A 172 6.01 -2.35 1.75
N ALA A 173 6.78 -1.26 1.87
CA ALA A 173 6.82 -0.18 0.88
C ALA A 173 7.26 -0.68 -0.51
N LEU A 174 8.31 -1.50 -0.57
CA LEU A 174 8.85 -2.08 -1.79
C LEU A 174 7.81 -2.95 -2.52
N THR A 175 7.25 -3.93 -1.81
CA THR A 175 6.34 -4.91 -2.44
C THR A 175 4.98 -4.32 -2.76
N ALA A 176 4.47 -3.38 -1.94
CA ALA A 176 3.20 -2.72 -2.20
C ALA A 176 3.22 -1.88 -3.47
N ALA A 177 4.31 -1.16 -3.72
CA ALA A 177 4.46 -0.35 -4.93
C ALA A 177 4.65 -1.20 -6.19
N ALA A 178 5.44 -2.27 -6.12
CA ALA A 178 5.62 -3.19 -7.23
C ALA A 178 4.31 -3.89 -7.65
N ALA A 179 3.46 -4.19 -6.68
CA ALA A 179 2.16 -4.81 -6.92
C ALA A 179 1.20 -3.95 -7.75
N ASN A 180 1.37 -2.62 -7.81
CA ASN A 180 0.54 -1.70 -8.63
C ASN A 180 0.53 -2.09 -10.10
N TYR A 181 1.62 -2.68 -10.59
CA TYR A 181 1.80 -3.05 -12.01
C TYR A 181 1.70 -4.55 -12.26
N GLY A 182 1.26 -5.30 -11.28
CA GLY A 182 1.00 -6.72 -11.42
C GLY A 182 2.13 -7.66 -10.97
N THR A 183 3.20 -7.14 -10.35
CA THR A 183 4.24 -7.97 -9.74
C THR A 183 3.66 -8.73 -8.54
N PRO A 184 3.51 -10.07 -8.62
CA PRO A 184 2.81 -10.82 -7.58
C PRO A 184 3.76 -11.32 -6.47
N MET A 185 5.05 -11.30 -6.73
CA MET A 185 6.15 -11.64 -5.84
C MET A 185 7.49 -11.18 -6.43
N MET A 186 8.50 -11.15 -5.61
CA MET A 186 9.90 -11.00 -6.02
C MET A 186 10.81 -11.90 -5.18
N TRP A 187 11.99 -12.16 -5.67
CA TRP A 187 13.08 -12.76 -4.90
C TRP A 187 14.08 -11.67 -4.55
N VAL A 188 14.66 -11.74 -3.36
CA VAL A 188 15.58 -10.69 -2.88
C VAL A 188 16.86 -11.35 -2.37
N ASP A 189 17.96 -11.05 -3.03
CA ASP A 189 19.29 -11.60 -2.76
C ASP A 189 19.69 -11.41 -1.27
N GLY A 190 20.16 -12.47 -0.64
CA GLY A 190 20.50 -12.47 0.79
C GLY A 190 19.31 -12.52 1.76
N HIS A 191 18.06 -12.44 1.27
CA HIS A 191 16.85 -12.48 2.10
C HIS A 191 15.91 -13.62 1.74
N THR A 192 15.73 -13.87 0.45
CA THR A 192 14.88 -14.95 -0.07
C THR A 192 15.60 -15.61 -1.24
N GLU A 193 15.60 -16.94 -1.28
CA GLU A 193 16.35 -17.68 -2.29
C GLU A 193 15.40 -18.43 -3.23
N PRO A 194 15.54 -18.20 -4.56
CA PRO A 194 14.79 -18.99 -5.54
C PRO A 194 15.28 -20.44 -5.54
N PRO A 195 14.46 -21.40 -6.01
CA PRO A 195 14.89 -22.78 -6.21
C PRO A 195 16.11 -22.88 -7.12
N GLU A 196 17.11 -23.68 -6.75
CA GLU A 196 18.45 -23.72 -7.37
C GLU A 196 18.47 -23.96 -8.90
N ASP A 197 17.52 -24.71 -9.46
CA ASP A 197 17.47 -25.09 -10.88
C ASP A 197 16.52 -24.22 -11.73
N SER A 198 16.16 -23.02 -11.25
CA SER A 198 14.97 -22.33 -11.75
C SER A 198 15.21 -21.08 -12.59
N ILE A 199 16.45 -20.67 -12.86
CA ILE A 199 16.72 -19.34 -13.40
C ILE A 199 16.77 -19.34 -14.92
N ASP A 200 15.79 -18.71 -15.56
CA ASP A 200 15.80 -18.37 -16.98
C ASP A 200 15.72 -16.84 -17.13
N TRP A 201 16.89 -16.18 -17.16
CA TRP A 201 16.97 -14.73 -17.23
C TRP A 201 16.49 -14.20 -18.59
N GLN A 202 15.39 -13.44 -18.57
CA GLN A 202 14.83 -12.77 -19.74
C GLN A 202 15.33 -11.33 -19.88
N GLY A 203 15.99 -10.81 -18.86
CA GLY A 203 16.55 -9.48 -18.87
C GLY A 203 17.26 -9.12 -17.58
N VAL A 204 18.07 -8.07 -17.68
CA VAL A 204 18.73 -7.42 -16.54
C VAL A 204 18.38 -5.94 -16.56
N LEU A 205 17.84 -5.46 -15.48
CA LEU A 205 17.53 -4.05 -15.22
C LEU A 205 18.50 -3.50 -14.17
N THR A 206 18.83 -2.24 -14.26
CA THR A 206 19.67 -1.57 -13.28
C THR A 206 18.95 -0.33 -12.79
N PHE A 207 18.75 -0.23 -11.47
CA PHE A 207 18.21 0.95 -10.80
C PHE A 207 19.36 1.76 -10.22
N THR A 208 19.42 3.04 -10.55
CA THR A 208 20.52 3.95 -10.19
C THR A 208 20.03 5.11 -9.34
N LYS A 209 20.98 5.93 -8.85
CA LYS A 209 20.65 7.17 -8.13
C LYS A 209 19.90 8.16 -9.02
N GLU A 210 20.26 8.19 -10.30
CA GLU A 210 19.60 9.02 -11.29
C GLU A 210 18.12 8.64 -11.46
N ASP A 211 17.81 7.33 -11.53
CA ASP A 211 16.42 6.85 -11.60
C ASP A 211 15.61 7.28 -10.37
N LEU A 212 16.22 7.19 -9.18
CA LEU A 212 15.59 7.63 -7.93
C LEU A 212 15.31 9.14 -7.92
N ASP A 213 16.32 9.93 -8.30
CA ASP A 213 16.24 11.40 -8.32
C ASP A 213 15.24 11.90 -9.37
N GLU A 214 15.20 11.28 -10.56
CA GLU A 214 14.21 11.58 -11.60
C GLU A 214 12.79 11.34 -11.09
N ARG A 215 12.53 10.23 -10.36
CA ARG A 215 11.20 9.97 -9.80
C ARG A 215 10.80 11.01 -8.76
N TYR A 216 11.70 11.42 -7.86
CA TYR A 216 11.41 12.51 -6.93
C TYR A 216 11.19 13.86 -7.62
N GLN A 217 11.94 14.15 -8.69
CA GLN A 217 11.71 15.37 -9.48
C GLN A 217 10.36 15.36 -10.21
N GLU A 218 9.94 14.19 -10.71
CA GLU A 218 8.66 14.02 -11.40
C GLU A 218 7.46 14.14 -10.43
N LEU A 219 7.55 13.50 -9.27
CA LEU A 219 6.44 13.30 -8.34
C LEU A 219 6.48 14.21 -7.11
N GLY A 220 7.57 14.94 -6.90
CA GLY A 220 7.72 15.83 -5.75
C GLY A 220 6.65 16.93 -5.72
N PRO A 221 6.32 17.45 -4.54
CA PRO A 221 5.23 18.42 -4.39
C PRO A 221 5.52 19.72 -5.14
N ARG A 222 4.55 20.14 -5.94
CA ARG A 222 4.57 21.40 -6.69
C ARG A 222 3.28 22.14 -6.38
N GLY A 223 3.37 23.37 -5.85
CA GLY A 223 2.22 24.14 -5.42
C GLY A 223 1.75 23.75 -4.02
N GLN A 224 0.58 24.25 -3.66
CA GLN A 224 -0.03 24.02 -2.36
C GLN A 224 -0.47 22.56 -2.23
N VAL A 225 -0.13 21.94 -1.11
CA VAL A 225 -0.64 20.64 -0.69
C VAL A 225 -1.85 20.86 0.22
N ASP A 226 -2.99 20.27 -0.08
CA ASP A 226 -4.21 20.45 0.70
C ASP A 226 -4.27 19.46 1.88
N LEU A 227 -3.82 18.22 1.67
CA LEU A 227 -3.82 17.18 2.67
C LEU A 227 -2.61 16.24 2.48
N VAL A 228 -2.01 15.84 3.57
CA VAL A 228 -0.99 14.81 3.63
C VAL A 228 -1.61 13.51 4.11
N VAL A 229 -1.35 12.41 3.41
CA VAL A 229 -1.86 11.08 3.76
C VAL A 229 -0.71 10.08 3.92
N ILE A 230 -0.63 9.43 5.05
CA ILE A 230 0.34 8.38 5.37
C ILE A 230 -0.40 7.09 5.70
N GLY A 231 0.08 5.96 5.20
CA GLY A 231 -0.50 4.65 5.48
C GLY A 231 -1.22 4.01 4.30
N CYS A 232 -0.55 3.92 3.16
CA CYS A 232 -0.98 3.07 2.05
C CYS A 232 0.18 2.17 1.56
N PRO A 233 0.15 0.87 1.93
CA PRO A 233 -0.79 0.19 2.83
C PRO A 233 -0.83 0.80 4.23
N GLN A 234 -1.88 0.47 5.02
CA GLN A 234 -2.06 0.98 6.38
C GLN A 234 -0.74 1.02 7.16
N ALA A 235 -0.50 2.13 7.85
CA ALA A 235 0.78 2.41 8.50
C ALA A 235 1.10 1.36 9.57
N SER A 236 2.29 0.83 9.51
CA SER A 236 2.87 0.02 10.58
C SER A 236 3.23 0.88 11.79
N LEU A 237 3.45 0.23 12.93
CA LEU A 237 3.94 0.90 14.13
C LEU A 237 5.25 1.67 13.87
N GLU A 238 6.16 1.14 13.03
CA GLU A 238 7.39 1.81 12.61
C GLU A 238 7.12 3.13 11.87
N GLU A 239 6.17 3.14 10.92
CA GLU A 239 5.80 4.36 10.17
C GLU A 239 5.14 5.40 11.07
N MET A 240 4.25 4.98 11.97
CA MET A 240 3.63 5.88 12.94
C MET A 240 4.66 6.50 13.88
N ARG A 241 5.59 5.72 14.41
CA ARG A 241 6.70 6.22 15.26
C ARG A 241 7.61 7.18 14.50
N THR A 242 7.91 6.89 13.23
CA THR A 242 8.71 7.77 12.37
C THR A 242 8.00 9.11 12.15
N THR A 243 6.69 9.07 11.88
CA THR A 243 5.86 10.27 11.73
C THR A 243 5.79 11.07 13.01
N ALA A 244 5.54 10.41 14.15
CA ALA A 244 5.51 11.06 15.48
C ALA A 244 6.86 11.68 15.84
N ALA A 245 7.98 11.02 15.55
CA ALA A 245 9.32 11.57 15.79
C ALA A 245 9.58 12.83 14.95
N ALA A 246 9.17 12.84 13.69
CA ALA A 246 9.27 14.02 12.83
C ALA A 246 8.42 15.18 13.36
N LEU A 247 7.17 14.93 13.77
CA LEU A 247 6.28 15.92 14.36
C LEU A 247 6.83 16.48 15.68
N ARG A 248 7.36 15.63 16.55
CA ARG A 248 7.93 16.05 17.84
C ARG A 248 9.03 17.11 17.67
N THR A 249 9.87 16.97 16.65
CA THR A 249 10.91 17.96 16.35
C THR A 249 10.31 19.34 16.06
N HIS A 250 9.19 19.41 15.37
CA HIS A 250 8.47 20.66 15.10
C HIS A 250 7.73 21.19 16.32
N MET A 251 7.11 20.32 17.12
CA MET A 251 6.41 20.71 18.36
C MET A 251 7.35 21.38 19.38
N GLU A 252 8.64 21.01 19.43
CA GLU A 252 9.65 21.67 20.27
C GLU A 252 9.81 23.16 19.91
N PHE A 253 9.48 23.56 18.69
CA PHE A 253 9.48 24.95 18.23
C PHE A 253 8.09 25.60 18.27
N GLY A 254 7.08 24.92 18.86
CA GLY A 254 5.70 25.41 18.95
C GLY A 254 4.91 25.30 17.64
N GLU A 255 5.40 24.52 16.69
CA GLU A 255 4.70 24.26 15.41
C GLU A 255 3.74 23.07 15.56
N SER A 256 2.64 23.09 14.81
CA SER A 256 1.64 22.03 14.80
C SER A 256 0.99 21.92 13.42
N VAL A 257 0.28 20.84 13.17
CA VAL A 257 -0.46 20.60 11.93
C VAL A 257 -1.78 21.37 11.98
N PRO A 258 -1.98 22.41 11.15
CA PRO A 258 -3.21 23.17 11.16
C PRO A 258 -4.35 22.39 10.49
N ASN A 259 -5.56 22.52 11.04
CA ASN A 259 -6.79 21.98 10.44
C ASN A 259 -6.73 20.48 10.08
N GLN A 260 -6.04 19.69 10.90
CA GLN A 260 -5.90 18.23 10.69
C GLN A 260 -5.40 17.85 9.27
N ARG A 261 -4.47 18.60 8.72
CA ARG A 261 -3.95 18.38 7.36
C ARG A 261 -3.00 17.19 7.23
N LEU A 262 -2.83 16.38 8.25
CA LEU A 262 -2.12 15.11 8.23
C LEU A 262 -3.06 14.00 8.70
N TRP A 263 -3.39 13.08 7.79
CA TRP A 263 -4.14 11.88 8.09
C TRP A 263 -3.22 10.67 8.07
N VAL A 264 -3.25 9.89 9.16
CA VAL A 264 -2.47 8.67 9.30
C VAL A 264 -3.45 7.51 9.37
N PHE A 265 -3.41 6.63 8.39
CA PHE A 265 -4.26 5.45 8.28
C PHE A 265 -3.52 4.23 8.81
N THR A 266 -4.12 3.49 9.73
CA THR A 266 -3.50 2.31 10.33
C THR A 266 -4.53 1.21 10.62
N SER A 267 -4.08 0.02 11.04
CA SER A 267 -4.97 -1.04 11.51
C SER A 267 -5.33 -0.83 12.98
N GLN A 268 -6.42 -1.46 13.44
CA GLN A 268 -6.82 -1.47 14.84
C GLN A 268 -5.70 -2.00 15.75
N GLU A 269 -5.01 -3.05 15.33
CA GLU A 269 -3.92 -3.66 16.08
C GLU A 269 -2.74 -2.70 16.24
N ASN A 270 -2.31 -2.07 15.15
CA ASN A 270 -1.21 -1.10 15.20
C ASN A 270 -1.60 0.17 15.96
N TYR A 271 -2.87 0.61 15.87
CA TYR A 271 -3.39 1.71 16.68
C TYR A 271 -3.24 1.40 18.17
N ALA A 272 -3.71 0.22 18.61
CA ALA A 272 -3.62 -0.18 20.01
C ALA A 272 -2.16 -0.25 20.53
N LEU A 273 -1.24 -0.76 19.69
CA LEU A 273 0.19 -0.78 20.03
C LEU A 273 0.78 0.64 20.12
N ALA A 274 0.42 1.52 19.20
CA ALA A 274 0.88 2.92 19.17
C ALA A 274 0.25 3.77 20.29
N GLU A 275 -0.98 3.44 20.71
CA GLU A 275 -1.61 4.05 21.88
C GLU A 275 -0.88 3.65 23.15
N ALA A 276 -0.58 2.36 23.31
CA ALA A 276 0.11 1.83 24.48
C ALA A 276 1.52 2.42 24.69
N ASP A 277 2.23 2.80 23.64
CA ASP A 277 3.57 3.40 23.72
C ASP A 277 3.56 4.94 23.65
N GLY A 278 2.39 5.57 23.55
CA GLY A 278 2.23 7.02 23.53
C GLY A 278 2.42 7.66 22.14
N THR A 279 2.62 6.88 21.08
CA THR A 279 2.75 7.39 19.70
C THR A 279 1.49 8.09 19.23
N ILE A 280 0.29 7.55 19.53
CA ILE A 280 -0.99 8.18 19.18
C ILE A 280 -1.12 9.55 19.82
N SER A 281 -0.80 9.67 21.11
CA SER A 281 -0.87 10.97 21.81
C SER A 281 -0.02 12.03 21.11
N ILE A 282 1.19 11.70 20.66
CA ILE A 282 2.06 12.64 19.94
C ILE A 282 1.43 13.06 18.60
N LEU A 283 0.91 12.10 17.83
CA LEU A 283 0.28 12.38 16.55
C LEU A 283 -0.92 13.31 16.70
N GLU A 284 -1.81 13.04 17.66
CA GLU A 284 -3.03 13.81 17.89
C GLU A 284 -2.74 15.18 18.54
N GLU A 285 -1.82 15.27 19.50
CA GLU A 285 -1.35 16.53 20.09
C GLU A 285 -0.71 17.45 19.04
N ALA A 286 -0.03 16.89 18.04
CA ALA A 286 0.51 17.64 16.92
C ALA A 286 -0.58 18.13 15.94
N GLY A 287 -1.84 17.70 16.08
CA GLY A 287 -2.97 18.08 15.23
C GLY A 287 -3.20 17.14 14.04
N SER A 288 -2.67 15.92 14.07
CA SER A 288 -2.94 14.91 13.04
C SER A 288 -4.27 14.18 13.31
N LEU A 289 -4.89 13.65 12.27
CA LEU A 289 -6.03 12.74 12.37
C LEU A 289 -5.53 11.31 12.15
N VAL A 290 -5.65 10.45 13.17
CA VAL A 290 -5.31 9.02 13.04
C VAL A 290 -6.58 8.24 12.79
N LEU A 291 -6.60 7.44 11.72
CA LEU A 291 -7.77 6.74 11.21
C LEU A 291 -7.54 5.23 11.19
N VAL A 292 -8.55 4.49 11.59
CA VAL A 292 -8.60 3.02 11.54
C VAL A 292 -9.70 2.55 10.58
N ASP A 293 -9.79 1.26 10.32
CA ASP A 293 -10.82 0.62 9.50
C ASP A 293 -10.83 1.01 8.01
N THR A 294 -10.05 2.01 7.62
CA THR A 294 -10.02 2.54 6.26
C THR A 294 -8.59 2.69 5.73
N CYS A 295 -8.45 3.07 4.48
CA CYS A 295 -7.16 3.40 3.89
C CYS A 295 -7.30 4.58 2.89
N PRO A 296 -6.18 5.24 2.52
CA PRO A 296 -6.22 6.38 1.60
C PRO A 296 -6.93 6.11 0.27
N GLU A 297 -6.82 4.91 -0.28
CA GLU A 297 -7.39 4.57 -1.58
C GLU A 297 -8.91 4.58 -1.59
N VAL A 298 -9.55 3.97 -0.57
CA VAL A 298 -11.00 3.77 -0.53
C VAL A 298 -11.76 4.88 0.20
N THR A 299 -11.06 5.80 0.85
CA THR A 299 -11.65 6.98 1.50
C THR A 299 -12.26 7.91 0.45
N PRO A 300 -13.54 8.28 0.55
CA PRO A 300 -14.17 9.25 -0.35
C PRO A 300 -13.84 10.69 0.08
N TYR A 301 -12.77 11.25 -0.44
CA TYR A 301 -12.35 12.61 -0.10
C TYR A 301 -13.33 13.68 -0.58
N ASN A 302 -13.51 14.72 0.23
CA ASN A 302 -14.23 15.94 -0.17
C ASN A 302 -13.44 16.69 -1.27
N ARG A 303 -13.91 16.56 -2.53
CA ARG A 303 -13.26 17.13 -3.71
C ARG A 303 -13.39 18.68 -3.82
N GLU A 304 -14.23 19.30 -3.01
CA GLU A 304 -14.30 20.76 -2.90
C GLU A 304 -13.14 21.31 -2.05
N LYS A 305 -12.61 20.49 -1.14
CA LYS A 305 -11.56 20.85 -0.19
C LYS A 305 -10.18 20.32 -0.61
N TYR A 306 -10.11 19.06 -1.08
CA TYR A 306 -8.87 18.37 -1.35
C TYR A 306 -8.65 18.17 -2.85
N ASN A 307 -7.73 18.93 -3.45
CA ASN A 307 -7.41 18.93 -4.86
C ASN A 307 -5.96 18.50 -5.15
N HIS A 308 -5.10 18.50 -4.13
CA HIS A 308 -3.71 18.05 -4.22
C HIS A 308 -3.31 17.37 -2.91
N LEU A 309 -2.97 16.08 -3.00
CA LEU A 309 -2.51 15.28 -1.88
C LEU A 309 -0.99 15.09 -1.91
N LEU A 310 -0.42 14.81 -0.74
CA LEU A 310 0.98 14.39 -0.61
C LEU A 310 1.04 13.12 0.21
N THR A 311 1.91 12.18 -0.18
CA THR A 311 2.08 10.89 0.49
C THR A 311 3.53 10.45 0.50
N ASN A 312 3.87 9.48 1.35
CA ASN A 312 5.17 8.80 1.33
C ASN A 312 5.18 7.51 0.48
N SER A 313 4.05 7.19 -0.17
CA SER A 313 3.82 5.88 -0.80
C SER A 313 3.49 5.99 -2.28
N MET A 314 4.22 5.26 -3.12
CA MET A 314 3.90 5.10 -4.54
C MET A 314 2.63 4.29 -4.78
N LYS A 315 2.24 3.43 -3.82
CA LYS A 315 0.93 2.74 -3.89
C LYS A 315 -0.19 3.76 -3.74
N ALA A 316 -0.09 4.66 -2.75
CA ALA A 316 -1.06 5.72 -2.55
C ALA A 316 -1.13 6.66 -3.77
N GLU A 317 0.02 7.12 -4.27
CA GLU A 317 0.08 7.98 -5.45
C GLU A 317 -0.66 7.36 -6.63
N HIS A 318 -0.33 6.10 -6.94
CA HIS A 318 -0.93 5.38 -8.07
C HIS A 318 -2.46 5.33 -7.99
N TYR A 319 -3.02 4.93 -6.85
CA TYR A 319 -4.46 4.75 -6.71
C TYR A 319 -5.22 6.06 -6.47
N LEU A 320 -4.66 7.00 -5.73
CA LEU A 320 -5.28 8.32 -5.52
C LEU A 320 -5.34 9.11 -6.83
N THR A 321 -4.32 8.98 -7.69
CA THR A 321 -4.26 9.67 -8.97
C THR A 321 -5.11 9.00 -10.05
N SER A 322 -5.09 7.67 -10.14
CA SER A 322 -5.70 6.91 -11.25
C SER A 322 -6.97 6.15 -10.87
N GLY A 323 -7.19 5.87 -9.58
CA GLY A 323 -8.30 5.04 -9.08
C GLY A 323 -9.59 5.81 -8.83
N LEU A 324 -10.23 5.52 -7.70
CA LEU A 324 -11.55 6.04 -7.32
C LEU A 324 -11.57 7.57 -7.20
N ASN A 325 -10.58 8.12 -6.52
CA ASN A 325 -10.55 9.53 -6.14
C ASN A 325 -10.09 10.48 -7.26
N ARG A 326 -9.13 10.08 -8.06
CA ARG A 326 -8.55 10.89 -9.15
C ARG A 326 -8.09 12.27 -8.69
N ILE A 327 -7.36 12.31 -7.58
CA ILE A 327 -6.77 13.52 -7.03
C ILE A 327 -5.28 13.54 -7.40
N PRO A 328 -4.75 14.63 -7.96
CA PRO A 328 -3.31 14.82 -8.13
C PRO A 328 -2.59 14.57 -6.81
N THR A 329 -1.64 13.65 -6.82
CA THR A 329 -0.94 13.23 -5.61
C THR A 329 0.55 13.27 -5.85
N SER A 330 1.27 13.90 -4.95
CA SER A 330 2.74 13.99 -4.93
C SER A 330 3.34 12.99 -3.95
N VAL A 331 4.62 12.70 -4.12
CA VAL A 331 5.37 11.77 -3.25
C VAL A 331 6.59 12.47 -2.66
N ALA A 332 6.79 12.26 -1.35
CA ALA A 332 7.97 12.73 -0.62
C ALA A 332 8.29 11.79 0.57
N SER A 333 9.43 11.99 1.23
CA SER A 333 9.73 11.29 2.47
C SER A 333 8.74 11.65 3.59
N ILE A 334 8.62 10.83 4.64
CA ILE A 334 7.76 11.14 5.79
C ILE A 334 8.13 12.50 6.40
N GLN A 335 9.41 12.83 6.48
CA GLN A 335 9.90 14.10 7.02
C GLN A 335 9.39 15.28 6.17
N GLU A 336 9.49 15.19 4.85
CA GLU A 336 8.94 16.21 3.95
C GLU A 336 7.41 16.27 4.00
N CYS A 337 6.75 15.13 4.09
CA CYS A 337 5.29 15.04 4.30
C CYS A 337 4.87 15.83 5.55
N VAL A 338 5.55 15.63 6.67
CA VAL A 338 5.29 16.36 7.93
C VAL A 338 5.52 17.87 7.75
N ARG A 339 6.60 18.29 7.11
CA ARG A 339 6.87 19.71 6.83
C ARG A 339 5.74 20.35 6.02
N HIS A 340 5.27 19.68 4.97
CA HIS A 340 4.14 20.15 4.16
C HIS A 340 2.80 20.13 4.90
N ALA A 341 2.62 19.22 5.85
CA ALA A 341 1.43 19.21 6.70
C ALA A 341 1.39 20.43 7.63
N ILE A 342 2.53 20.85 8.14
CA ILE A 342 2.68 22.02 9.01
C ILE A 342 2.58 23.32 8.20
N ASP A 343 3.37 23.44 7.12
CA ASP A 343 3.36 24.62 6.25
C ASP A 343 2.76 24.31 4.87
N PRO A 344 1.50 24.69 4.62
CA PRO A 344 0.83 24.45 3.35
C PRO A 344 1.45 25.20 2.17
N HIS A 345 2.24 26.22 2.42
CA HIS A 345 2.82 27.09 1.40
C HIS A 345 4.28 26.77 1.09
N LEU A 346 4.81 25.67 1.63
CA LEU A 346 6.20 25.29 1.48
C LEU A 346 6.61 25.09 0.02
N ALA A 347 5.76 24.45 -0.79
CA ALA A 347 6.00 24.28 -2.22
C ALA A 347 5.48 25.46 -3.03
N LYS A 348 6.34 26.05 -3.86
CA LYS A 348 5.99 27.14 -4.78
C LYS A 348 5.95 26.60 -6.20
N GLY A 349 4.83 26.69 -6.88
CA GLY A 349 4.68 26.25 -8.26
C GLY A 349 3.26 25.79 -8.57
N PRO A 350 2.96 25.42 -9.82
CA PRO A 350 1.66 24.88 -10.17
C PRO A 350 1.42 23.52 -9.53
N THR A 351 0.18 23.25 -9.14
CA THR A 351 -0.27 21.91 -8.71
C THR A 351 -0.04 20.92 -9.85
N PRO A 352 0.43 19.69 -9.56
CA PRO A 352 0.55 18.64 -10.57
C PRO A 352 -0.80 18.39 -11.27
N LEU A 353 -0.77 18.21 -12.59
CA LEU A 353 -1.95 17.82 -13.35
C LEU A 353 -2.12 16.30 -13.32
N LEU A 354 -3.37 15.84 -13.33
CA LEU A 354 -3.66 14.43 -13.53
C LEU A 354 -3.09 14.01 -14.90
N ILE A 355 -2.13 13.10 -14.88
CA ILE A 355 -1.69 12.43 -16.11
C ILE A 355 -2.84 11.50 -16.49
N GLN A 356 -3.62 11.87 -17.50
CA GLN A 356 -4.59 10.97 -18.09
C GLN A 356 -3.80 9.78 -18.64
N ALA A 357 -3.99 8.59 -18.06
CA ALA A 357 -3.49 7.38 -18.66
C ALA A 357 -4.06 7.31 -20.09
N SER A 358 -3.19 7.55 -21.08
CA SER A 358 -3.56 7.37 -22.48
C SER A 358 -3.85 5.88 -22.66
N HIS A 359 -5.12 5.51 -22.55
CA HIS A 359 -5.59 4.25 -23.08
C HIS A 359 -5.32 4.32 -24.58
N GLY A 360 -4.24 3.64 -24.98
CA GLY A 360 -3.93 3.42 -26.36
C GLY A 360 -5.14 2.79 -27.04
N GLY A 361 -5.96 3.61 -27.66
CA GLY A 361 -7.06 3.13 -28.48
C GLY A 361 -6.47 2.30 -29.61
N GLN A 362 -6.60 0.99 -29.52
CA GLN A 362 -6.49 0.13 -30.69
C GLN A 362 -7.54 0.61 -31.69
N LYS A 363 -7.09 1.39 -32.67
CA LYS A 363 -7.85 1.58 -33.88
C LYS A 363 -7.95 0.23 -34.57
N SER A 364 -9.11 -0.40 -34.48
CA SER A 364 -9.47 -1.47 -35.38
C SER A 364 -9.46 -0.90 -36.81
N SER A 365 -8.46 -1.23 -37.58
CA SER A 365 -8.51 -1.11 -39.05
C SER A 365 -9.14 -2.39 -39.60
N LYS A 366 -10.15 -2.19 -40.39
CA LYS A 366 -10.96 -3.12 -41.16
C LYS A 366 -10.22 -4.30 -41.77
#